data_557dd4d1922e5f849af76fbd11b2e485
#
_entry.id   557dd4d1922e5f849af76fbd11b2e485
#
_cell.length_a   1.000
_cell.length_b   1.000
_cell.length_c   1.000
_cell.angle_alpha   90.00
_cell.angle_beta   90.00
_cell.angle_gamma   90.00
#
_symmetry.space_group_name_H-M   'P 1'
#
loop_
_entity.id
_entity.type
_entity.pdbx_description
1 polymer ?
#
loop_
_entity_poly.entity_id
_entity_poly.type
_entity_poly.pdbx_seq_one_letter_code
_entity_poly.pdbx_strand_id
1 'polypeptide(L)'
;MYHETEKPNPQALCSRLWNTRGGNRLLVGAVLGAGMFVGLLHLLGVPLTGWMLPCPFHLLTGFNCPGCGTTRMVQALLEGEVGQAFSYNPFFFVLLFAACGALIWFFLRTFRKGWKPLHIDWKNRWWLVLLGLFLLFGVLRNTPWYRQFFF
;
A
#
# COMPACT_ATOMS: atom_id res chain seq x y z
N MET A 1 -29.90 12.02 41.66
CA MET A 1 -28.93 11.08 41.13
C MET A 1 -28.98 11.15 39.62
N TYR A 2 -28.19 12.04 39.00
CA TYR A 2 -28.10 12.13 37.53
C TYR A 2 -27.19 11.03 37.02
N HIS A 3 -27.71 10.09 36.24
CA HIS A 3 -26.92 9.18 35.44
C HIS A 3 -26.21 9.99 34.36
N GLU A 4 -24.94 10.24 34.55
CA GLU A 4 -24.06 10.80 33.54
C GLU A 4 -23.95 9.76 32.41
N THR A 5 -24.63 10.00 31.31
CA THR A 5 -24.52 9.18 30.09
C THR A 5 -23.13 9.41 29.53
N GLU A 6 -22.21 8.53 29.88
CA GLU A 6 -20.85 8.46 29.36
C GLU A 6 -20.90 8.46 27.82
N LYS A 7 -20.47 9.57 27.21
CA LYS A 7 -20.41 9.69 25.75
C LYS A 7 -19.49 8.58 25.24
N PRO A 8 -19.97 7.77 24.30
CA PRO A 8 -19.15 6.67 23.77
C PRO A 8 -17.88 7.23 23.17
N ASN A 9 -16.74 6.76 23.66
CA ASN A 9 -15.43 7.14 23.18
C ASN A 9 -15.34 6.81 21.69
N PRO A 10 -15.16 7.81 20.79
CA PRO A 10 -15.16 7.61 19.34
C PRO A 10 -14.05 6.64 18.89
N GLN A 11 -12.94 6.56 19.64
CA GLN A 11 -11.88 5.59 19.39
C GLN A 11 -12.33 4.15 19.70
N ALA A 12 -13.14 3.95 20.72
CA ALA A 12 -13.70 2.64 21.06
C ALA A 12 -14.75 2.19 20.04
N LEU A 13 -15.52 3.13 19.47
CA LEU A 13 -16.47 2.84 18.39
C LEU A 13 -15.74 2.45 17.10
N CYS A 14 -14.74 3.21 16.72
CA CYS A 14 -13.93 2.95 15.53
C CYS A 14 -13.20 1.59 15.63
N SER A 15 -12.64 1.27 16.80
CA SER A 15 -11.99 -0.03 17.05
C SER A 15 -12.98 -1.19 17.03
N ARG A 16 -14.23 -0.99 17.49
CA ARG A 16 -15.29 -2.00 17.42
C ARG A 16 -15.74 -2.25 15.98
N LEU A 17 -15.94 -1.21 15.18
CA LEU A 17 -16.33 -1.34 13.76
C LEU A 17 -15.23 -2.00 12.93
N TRP A 18 -13.97 -1.65 13.18
CA TRP A 18 -12.82 -2.23 12.50
C TRP A 18 -12.54 -3.68 12.90
N ASN A 19 -12.92 -4.06 14.11
CA ASN A 19 -12.64 -5.38 14.68
C ASN A 19 -13.78 -6.39 14.49
N THR A 20 -14.85 -6.02 13.78
CA THR A 20 -15.92 -6.97 13.46
C THR A 20 -15.50 -7.88 12.31
N ARG A 21 -15.88 -9.17 12.38
CA ARG A 21 -15.68 -10.12 11.28
C ARG A 21 -16.22 -9.60 9.94
N GLY A 22 -17.25 -8.74 9.97
CA GLY A 22 -17.83 -8.07 8.81
C GLY A 22 -16.89 -7.03 8.20
N GLY A 23 -16.27 -6.16 9.02
CA GLY A 23 -15.35 -5.12 8.55
C GLY A 23 -14.13 -5.70 7.83
N ASN A 24 -13.57 -6.79 8.37
CA ASN A 24 -12.42 -7.47 7.76
C ASN A 24 -12.78 -8.12 6.41
N ARG A 25 -14.00 -8.68 6.28
CA ARG A 25 -14.48 -9.25 5.02
C ARG A 25 -14.70 -8.17 3.96
N LEU A 26 -15.23 -7.00 4.36
CA LEU A 26 -15.42 -5.86 3.46
C LEU A 26 -14.07 -5.32 2.95
N LEU A 27 -13.06 -5.21 3.82
CA LEU A 27 -11.72 -4.79 3.40
C LEU A 27 -11.09 -5.75 2.40
N VAL A 28 -11.12 -7.05 2.71
CA VAL A 28 -10.61 -8.07 1.79
C VAL A 28 -11.37 -8.02 0.46
N GLY A 29 -12.70 -7.90 0.50
CA GLY A 29 -13.52 -7.73 -0.69
C GLY A 29 -13.17 -6.49 -1.51
N ALA A 30 -12.94 -5.35 -0.85
CA ALA A 30 -12.54 -4.10 -1.51
C ALA A 30 -11.16 -4.20 -2.17
N VAL A 31 -10.19 -4.82 -1.49
CA VAL A 31 -8.84 -5.02 -2.06
C VAL A 31 -8.85 -5.97 -3.24
N LEU A 32 -9.57 -7.10 -3.12
CA LEU A 32 -9.74 -8.05 -4.23
C LEU A 32 -10.49 -7.43 -5.40
N GLY A 33 -11.56 -6.65 -5.12
CA GLY A 33 -12.31 -5.93 -6.14
C GLY A 33 -11.46 -4.89 -6.87
N ALA A 34 -10.64 -4.13 -6.14
CA ALA A 34 -9.72 -3.17 -6.74
C ALA A 34 -8.65 -3.87 -7.60
N GLY A 35 -8.08 -4.97 -7.13
CA GLY A 35 -7.11 -5.76 -7.92
C GLY A 35 -7.74 -6.34 -9.19
N MET A 36 -8.95 -6.89 -9.08
CA MET A 36 -9.70 -7.41 -10.23
C MET A 36 -10.06 -6.30 -11.23
N PHE A 37 -10.43 -5.11 -10.75
CA PHE A 37 -10.71 -3.96 -11.61
C PHE A 37 -9.47 -3.51 -12.38
N VAL A 38 -8.31 -3.41 -11.73
CA VAL A 38 -7.03 -3.07 -12.38
C VAL A 38 -6.67 -4.15 -13.42
N GLY A 39 -6.81 -5.43 -13.08
CA GLY A 39 -6.58 -6.53 -14.02
C GLY A 39 -7.52 -6.48 -15.24
N LEU A 40 -8.80 -6.15 -15.03
CA LEU A 40 -9.77 -6.00 -16.11
C LEU A 40 -9.41 -4.83 -17.04
N LEU A 41 -9.01 -3.68 -16.50
CA LEU A 41 -8.54 -2.53 -17.29
C LEU A 41 -7.34 -2.92 -18.16
N HIS A 42 -6.41 -3.69 -17.60
CA HIS A 42 -5.26 -4.18 -18.34
C HIS A 42 -5.68 -5.12 -19.49
N LEU A 43 -6.59 -6.07 -19.23
CA LEU A 43 -7.13 -6.98 -20.25
C LEU A 43 -7.89 -6.25 -21.37
N LEU A 44 -8.51 -5.13 -21.04
CA LEU A 44 -9.19 -4.26 -22.03
C LEU A 44 -8.20 -3.37 -22.81
N GLY A 45 -6.90 -3.52 -22.60
CA GLY A 45 -5.86 -2.75 -23.29
C GLY A 45 -5.79 -1.28 -22.86
N VAL A 46 -6.37 -0.93 -21.71
CA VAL A 46 -6.30 0.44 -21.16
C VAL A 46 -4.94 0.65 -20.51
N PRO A 47 -4.04 1.46 -21.07
CA PRO A 47 -2.73 1.67 -20.48
C PRO A 47 -2.87 2.44 -19.18
N LEU A 48 -2.44 1.83 -18.05
CA LEU A 48 -2.46 2.49 -16.75
C LEU A 48 -1.61 3.76 -16.72
N THR A 49 -0.59 3.83 -17.56
CA THR A 49 0.30 4.99 -17.69
C THR A 49 -0.35 6.19 -18.37
N GLY A 50 -1.36 6.00 -19.23
CA GLY A 50 -2.07 7.08 -19.92
C GLY A 50 -2.93 7.96 -19.01
N TRP A 51 -3.29 7.48 -17.84
CA TRP A 51 -4.12 8.19 -16.85
C TRP A 51 -3.30 8.91 -15.78
N MET A 52 -1.97 8.85 -15.86
CA MET A 52 -1.12 9.46 -14.85
C MET A 52 -0.90 10.94 -15.10
N LEU A 53 -1.37 11.72 -14.14
CA LEU A 53 -0.92 13.09 -13.95
C LEU A 53 0.60 13.08 -13.65
N PRO A 54 1.37 13.97 -14.30
CA PRO A 54 2.77 14.12 -13.96
C PRO A 54 2.92 14.42 -12.46
N CYS A 55 3.92 13.82 -11.83
CA CYS A 55 4.14 13.99 -10.40
C CYS A 55 4.37 15.47 -10.07
N PRO A 56 3.53 16.12 -9.25
CA PRO A 56 3.68 17.54 -8.93
C PRO A 56 5.02 17.82 -8.23
N PHE A 57 5.51 16.89 -7.46
CA PHE A 57 6.81 17.01 -6.81
C PHE A 57 7.95 17.06 -7.85
N HIS A 58 7.90 16.23 -8.88
CA HIS A 58 8.90 16.24 -9.96
C HIS A 58 8.82 17.52 -10.79
N LEU A 59 7.61 18.02 -11.04
CA LEU A 59 7.41 19.27 -11.79
C LEU A 59 7.94 20.50 -11.03
N LEU A 60 7.77 20.53 -9.71
CA LEU A 60 8.17 21.68 -8.89
C LEU A 60 9.65 21.67 -8.51
N THR A 61 10.22 20.49 -8.28
CA THR A 61 11.58 20.37 -7.71
C THR A 61 12.60 19.78 -8.68
N GLY A 62 12.16 19.16 -9.79
CA GLY A 62 13.02 18.40 -10.69
C GLY A 62 13.51 17.05 -10.12
N PHE A 63 13.23 16.78 -8.84
CA PHE A 63 13.64 15.54 -8.18
C PHE A 63 12.59 14.43 -8.34
N ASN A 64 13.05 13.19 -8.42
CA ASN A 64 12.16 12.04 -8.43
C ASN A 64 11.62 11.78 -7.02
N CYS A 65 10.29 11.82 -6.84
CA CYS A 65 9.71 11.42 -5.57
C CYS A 65 9.88 9.91 -5.33
N PRO A 66 9.84 9.43 -4.08
CA PRO A 66 9.96 7.99 -3.78
C PRO A 66 8.90 7.13 -4.47
N GLY A 67 7.71 7.69 -4.73
CA GLY A 67 6.61 7.02 -5.41
C GLY A 67 6.67 7.05 -6.94
N CYS A 68 7.58 7.85 -7.54
CA CYS A 68 7.69 7.91 -9.00
C CYS A 68 8.03 6.53 -9.59
N GLY A 69 7.39 6.17 -10.70
CA GLY A 69 7.59 4.88 -11.36
C GLY A 69 6.79 3.70 -10.79
N THR A 70 6.02 3.89 -9.71
CA THR A 70 5.18 2.81 -9.15
C THR A 70 4.17 2.28 -10.16
N THR A 71 3.57 3.14 -11.00
CA THR A 71 2.61 2.67 -12.01
C THR A 71 3.30 1.94 -13.15
N ARG A 72 4.48 2.42 -13.60
CA ARG A 72 5.29 1.70 -14.58
C ARG A 72 5.71 0.33 -14.04
N MET A 73 6.04 0.27 -12.75
CA MET A 73 6.33 -0.99 -12.06
C MET A 73 5.12 -1.94 -12.08
N VAL A 74 3.91 -1.45 -11.75
CA VAL A 74 2.69 -2.26 -11.78
C VAL A 74 2.38 -2.71 -13.20
N GLN A 75 2.52 -1.85 -14.19
CA GLN A 75 2.30 -2.20 -15.59
C GLN A 75 3.29 -3.28 -16.06
N ALA A 76 4.59 -3.14 -15.79
CA ALA A 76 5.59 -4.13 -16.11
C ALA A 76 5.30 -5.49 -15.42
N LEU A 77 4.77 -5.47 -14.18
CA LEU A 77 4.33 -6.68 -13.49
C LEU A 77 3.15 -7.35 -14.20
N LEU A 78 2.18 -6.58 -14.69
CA LEU A 78 1.04 -7.11 -15.45
C LEU A 78 1.46 -7.69 -16.81
N GLU A 79 2.50 -7.13 -17.42
CA GLU A 79 3.12 -7.60 -18.65
C GLU A 79 4.05 -8.82 -18.43
N GLY A 80 4.29 -9.20 -17.14
CA GLY A 80 5.14 -10.32 -16.77
C GLY A 80 6.63 -9.98 -16.71
N GLU A 81 7.00 -8.73 -16.90
CA GLU A 81 8.39 -8.26 -16.90
C GLU A 81 8.88 -7.89 -15.50
N VAL A 82 9.10 -8.91 -14.67
CA VAL A 82 9.46 -8.76 -13.25
C VAL A 82 10.77 -7.99 -13.05
N GLY A 83 11.76 -8.20 -13.94
CA GLY A 83 13.06 -7.51 -13.88
C GLY A 83 12.92 -6.00 -14.11
N GLN A 84 12.13 -5.60 -15.11
CA GLN A 84 11.83 -4.20 -15.38
C GLN A 84 11.00 -3.57 -14.26
N ALA A 85 10.01 -4.31 -13.74
CA ALA A 85 9.22 -3.84 -12.62
C ALA A 85 10.09 -3.48 -11.42
N PHE A 86 11.04 -4.34 -11.07
CA PHE A 86 12.00 -4.07 -10.01
C PHE A 86 12.86 -2.82 -10.29
N SER A 87 13.32 -2.63 -11.54
CA SER A 87 14.15 -1.47 -11.90
C SER A 87 13.40 -0.14 -11.79
N TYR A 88 12.10 -0.11 -12.10
CA TYR A 88 11.30 1.11 -11.99
C TYR A 88 11.13 1.59 -10.55
N ASN A 89 10.88 0.71 -9.61
CA ASN A 89 10.77 1.10 -8.20
C ASN A 89 10.98 -0.10 -7.24
N PRO A 90 12.21 -0.41 -6.84
CA PRO A 90 12.51 -1.56 -5.98
C PRO A 90 11.87 -1.46 -4.60
N PHE A 91 11.72 -0.24 -4.04
CA PHE A 91 11.11 -0.04 -2.73
C PHE A 91 9.63 -0.45 -2.74
N PHE A 92 8.86 0.09 -3.68
CA PHE A 92 7.43 -0.26 -3.80
C PHE A 92 7.22 -1.68 -4.31
N PHE A 93 8.16 -2.23 -5.08
CA PHE A 93 8.14 -3.63 -5.48
C PHE A 93 8.18 -4.55 -4.25
N VAL A 94 9.15 -4.37 -3.36
CA VAL A 94 9.25 -5.14 -2.12
C VAL A 94 8.03 -4.91 -1.22
N LEU A 95 7.59 -3.66 -1.10
CA LEU A 95 6.43 -3.30 -0.30
C LEU A 95 5.14 -3.97 -0.82
N LEU A 96 4.95 -4.04 -2.13
CA LEU A 96 3.81 -4.70 -2.76
C LEU A 96 3.78 -6.20 -2.42
N PHE A 97 4.91 -6.90 -2.57
CA PHE A 97 4.98 -8.32 -2.23
C PHE A 97 4.80 -8.57 -0.73
N ALA A 98 5.35 -7.71 0.12
CA ALA A 98 5.13 -7.77 1.56
C ALA A 98 3.66 -7.54 1.92
N ALA A 99 3.00 -6.58 1.26
CA ALA A 99 1.57 -6.31 1.44
C ALA A 99 0.71 -7.48 0.96
N CYS A 100 1.02 -8.06 -0.21
CA CYS A 100 0.33 -9.26 -0.71
C CYS A 100 0.48 -10.44 0.27
N GLY A 101 1.68 -10.70 0.77
CA GLY A 101 1.94 -11.73 1.77
C GLY A 101 1.16 -11.49 3.07
N ALA A 102 1.15 -10.25 3.55
CA ALA A 102 0.38 -9.86 4.72
C ALA A 102 -1.14 -10.02 4.51
N LEU A 103 -1.66 -9.68 3.32
CA LEU A 103 -3.06 -9.87 2.96
C LEU A 103 -3.44 -11.35 2.89
N ILE A 104 -2.60 -12.19 2.27
CA ILE A 104 -2.80 -13.65 2.21
C ILE A 104 -2.81 -14.22 3.63
N TRP A 105 -1.81 -13.86 4.44
CA TRP A 105 -1.74 -14.30 5.83
C TRP A 105 -2.97 -13.87 6.64
N PHE A 106 -3.40 -12.62 6.48
CA PHE A 106 -4.59 -12.08 7.11
C PHE A 106 -5.86 -12.81 6.66
N PHE A 107 -5.99 -13.08 5.35
CA PHE A 107 -7.09 -13.84 4.77
C PHE A 107 -7.15 -15.26 5.36
N LEU A 108 -6.06 -16.01 5.30
CA LEU A 108 -5.97 -17.35 5.86
C LEU A 108 -6.31 -17.38 7.35
N ARG A 109 -5.86 -16.37 8.09
CA ARG A 109 -6.14 -16.23 9.52
C ARG A 109 -7.61 -15.94 9.81
N THR A 110 -8.26 -15.13 8.98
CA THR A 110 -9.68 -14.74 9.15
C THR A 110 -10.62 -15.94 8.98
N PHE A 111 -10.25 -16.92 8.14
CA PHE A 111 -11.06 -18.13 7.91
C PHE A 111 -10.75 -19.24 8.93
N ARG A 112 -9.68 -19.17 9.70
CA ARG A 112 -9.41 -20.16 10.76
C ARG A 112 -10.32 -19.93 11.98
N LYS A 113 -10.92 -21.01 12.49
CA LYS A 113 -11.69 -21.00 13.75
C LYS A 113 -10.73 -20.65 14.90
N GLY A 114 -11.10 -19.65 15.73
CA GLY A 114 -10.30 -19.23 16.89
C GLY A 114 -9.51 -17.93 16.68
N TRP A 115 -9.87 -17.11 15.72
CA TRP A 115 -9.23 -15.83 15.45
C TRP A 115 -9.32 -14.86 16.64
N LYS A 116 -8.15 -14.43 17.13
CA LYS A 116 -8.05 -13.27 18.03
C LYS A 116 -7.77 -12.03 17.18
N PRO A 117 -8.48 -10.91 17.40
CA PRO A 117 -8.24 -9.68 16.66
C PRO A 117 -6.77 -9.26 16.77
N LEU A 118 -6.19 -8.87 15.66
CA LEU A 118 -4.84 -8.31 15.65
C LEU A 118 -4.91 -6.91 16.29
N HIS A 119 -4.43 -6.78 17.51
CA HIS A 119 -4.22 -5.48 18.14
C HIS A 119 -3.01 -4.83 17.45
N ILE A 120 -3.28 -3.97 16.47
CA ILE A 120 -2.25 -3.10 15.93
C ILE A 120 -2.14 -1.93 16.90
N ASP A 121 -1.09 -1.98 17.72
CA ASP A 121 -0.81 -0.90 18.67
C ASP A 121 -0.21 0.27 17.88
N TRP A 122 -1.06 1.26 17.56
CA TRP A 122 -0.65 2.49 16.86
C TRP A 122 0.40 3.30 17.63
N LYS A 123 0.64 3.00 18.89
CA LYS A 123 1.74 3.57 19.68
C LYS A 123 3.10 3.03 19.28
N ASN A 124 3.17 1.96 18.50
CA ASN A 124 4.42 1.38 18.08
C ASN A 124 5.07 2.27 17.01
N ARG A 125 6.31 2.67 17.24
CA ARG A 125 7.07 3.63 16.40
C ARG A 125 7.47 3.08 15.01
N TRP A 126 6.94 1.92 14.61
CA TRP A 126 7.25 1.29 13.31
C TRP A 126 6.88 2.16 12.11
N TRP A 127 5.83 2.97 12.23
CA TRP A 127 5.47 3.91 11.16
C TRP A 127 6.54 4.99 10.94
N LEU A 128 7.28 5.40 11.99
CA LEU A 128 8.41 6.32 11.87
C LEU A 128 9.58 5.68 11.13
N VAL A 129 9.81 4.38 11.38
CA VAL A 129 10.84 3.61 10.65
C VAL A 129 10.49 3.52 9.17
N LEU A 130 9.23 3.18 8.84
CA LEU A 130 8.76 3.15 7.45
C LEU A 130 8.86 4.51 6.77
N LEU A 131 8.48 5.59 7.48
CA LEU A 131 8.63 6.95 6.98
C LEU A 131 10.10 7.31 6.75
N GLY A 132 10.98 6.96 7.69
CA GLY A 132 12.42 7.16 7.56
C GLY A 132 13.01 6.41 6.36
N LEU A 133 12.65 5.16 6.17
CA LEU A 133 13.05 4.36 5.01
C LEU A 133 12.52 4.95 3.70
N PHE A 134 11.29 5.42 3.68
CA PHE A 134 10.69 6.07 2.51
C PHE A 134 11.44 7.36 2.12
N LEU A 135 11.76 8.21 3.10
CA LEU A 135 12.52 9.44 2.89
C LEU A 135 13.96 9.12 2.44
N LEU A 136 14.61 8.18 3.11
CA LEU A 136 15.96 7.72 2.76
C LEU A 136 16.00 7.20 1.32
N PHE A 137 15.02 6.38 0.93
CA PHE A 137 14.89 5.91 -0.44
C PHE A 137 14.71 7.07 -1.44
N GLY A 138 13.91 8.09 -1.08
CA GLY A 138 13.74 9.30 -1.89
C GLY A 138 15.05 10.03 -2.14
N VAL A 139 15.90 10.15 -1.12
CA VAL A 139 17.24 10.76 -1.24
C VAL A 139 18.15 9.88 -2.11
N LEU A 140 18.26 8.58 -1.81
CA LEU A 140 19.09 7.64 -2.55
C LEU A 140 18.74 7.60 -4.04
N ARG A 141 17.45 7.63 -4.37
CA ARG A 141 16.97 7.61 -5.75
C ARG A 141 17.40 8.83 -6.58
N ASN A 142 17.67 9.97 -5.93
CA ASN A 142 18.13 11.18 -6.59
C ASN A 142 19.66 11.28 -6.69
N THR A 143 20.39 10.30 -6.17
CA THR A 143 21.84 10.26 -6.31
C THR A 143 22.23 9.85 -7.75
N PRO A 144 23.33 10.40 -8.29
CA PRO A 144 23.81 10.04 -9.63
C PRO A 144 24.15 8.55 -9.76
N TRP A 145 24.60 7.95 -8.66
CA TRP A 145 24.93 6.54 -8.58
C TRP A 145 23.70 5.64 -8.81
N TYR A 146 22.57 5.94 -8.19
CA TYR A 146 21.33 5.19 -8.37
C TYR A 146 20.81 5.30 -9.81
N ARG A 147 20.90 6.51 -10.42
CA ARG A 147 20.50 6.73 -11.82
C ARG A 147 21.32 5.89 -12.80
N GLN A 148 22.59 5.69 -12.54
CA GLN A 148 23.50 4.93 -13.40
C GLN A 148 23.19 3.42 -13.39
N PHE A 149 22.63 2.89 -12.28
CA PHE A 149 22.31 1.47 -12.14
C PHE A 149 20.91 1.08 -12.61
N PHE A 150 19.95 2.01 -12.55
CA PHE A 150 18.52 1.69 -12.75
C PHE A 150 17.90 2.45 -13.94
N PHE A 151 18.57 3.41 -14.50
CA PHE A 151 18.16 4.19 -15.67
C PHE A 151 19.29 4.33 -16.68
#